data_39b61b135577441eb1b0c7de85c8359f
#
_entry.id   39b61b135577441eb1b0c7de85c8359f
#
_cell.length_a   1.000
_cell.length_b   1.000
_cell.length_c   1.000
_cell.angle_alpha   90.00
_cell.angle_beta   90.00
_cell.angle_gamma   90.00
#
_symmetry.space_group_name_H-M   'P 1'
#
loop_
_entity.id
_entity.type
_entity.pdbx_description
1 polymer ?
#
loop_
_entity_poly.entity_id
_entity_poly.type
_entity_poly.pdbx_seq_one_letter_code
_entity_poly.pdbx_strand_id
1 'polypeptide(L)'
;MQISVVIPLINEDESLPELCDWIDRVMVAHAFSYEVILVDDGSTDNSWDFIEHKSQQSAHYKGIRFRRNYGKSAALNEGFKAAQGDVVITMDADMQDSPDEIPALYNMIVADKLDMVSGWKKKRYDNTLTKNLPSKLFNAVARANSGIQLNDFNCGLKAYRNKVVKSIEVYGEMHRYIPILAKWSGFKKIGEKVVEHRPRKYGVTKFGWQRFVNGFLDLATIMFLGKFGKRPMQFFGLLGTLFFVTGLIASAYLIVAKLFSVEFALTNRPAFYIALTTMIIGMQLFLTGFVAELVVRNAPERNHYQIEEKIGW
;
A
#
# COMPACT_ATOMS: atom_id res chain seq x y z
N MET A 1 -9.03 -25.55 0.06
CA MET A 1 -9.29 -24.70 -1.12
C MET A 1 -7.97 -24.20 -1.67
N GLN A 2 -7.75 -24.29 -2.98
CA GLN A 2 -6.44 -23.97 -3.57
C GLN A 2 -6.27 -22.45 -3.79
N ILE A 3 -7.28 -21.78 -4.31
CA ILE A 3 -7.17 -20.37 -4.75
C ILE A 3 -8.31 -19.52 -4.18
N SER A 4 -7.97 -18.35 -3.65
CA SER A 4 -8.90 -17.24 -3.42
C SER A 4 -8.54 -16.09 -4.37
N VAL A 5 -9.47 -15.67 -5.21
CA VAL A 5 -9.32 -14.47 -6.04
C VAL A 5 -10.00 -13.31 -5.35
N VAL A 6 -9.24 -12.26 -5.04
CA VAL A 6 -9.74 -11.05 -4.36
C VAL A 6 -9.78 -9.90 -5.37
N ILE A 7 -10.97 -9.36 -5.59
CA ILE A 7 -11.24 -8.32 -6.60
C ILE A 7 -11.87 -7.11 -5.90
N PRO A 8 -11.10 -6.05 -5.61
CA PRO A 8 -11.64 -4.79 -5.18
C PRO A 8 -12.28 -4.06 -6.37
N LEU A 9 -13.45 -3.49 -6.18
CA LEU A 9 -14.18 -2.81 -7.25
C LEU A 9 -14.97 -1.60 -6.76
N ILE A 10 -15.24 -0.68 -7.69
CA ILE A 10 -16.17 0.44 -7.51
C ILE A 10 -16.71 0.87 -8.86
N ASN A 11 -18.05 0.79 -9.06
CA ASN A 11 -18.74 1.13 -10.29
C ASN A 11 -18.14 0.39 -11.51
N GLU A 12 -18.28 -0.93 -11.50
CA GLU A 12 -17.74 -1.86 -12.52
C GLU A 12 -18.81 -2.85 -13.02
N ASP A 13 -20.08 -2.46 -12.99
CA ASP A 13 -21.21 -3.32 -13.38
C ASP A 13 -21.11 -3.85 -14.81
N GLU A 14 -20.52 -3.06 -15.73
CA GLU A 14 -20.31 -3.47 -17.14
C GLU A 14 -19.24 -4.55 -17.30
N SER A 15 -18.22 -4.56 -16.46
CA SER A 15 -17.04 -5.45 -16.57
C SER A 15 -17.20 -6.77 -15.83
N LEU A 16 -17.93 -6.75 -14.71
CA LEU A 16 -18.06 -7.89 -13.79
C LEU A 16 -18.61 -9.18 -14.45
N PRO A 17 -19.65 -9.14 -15.31
CA PRO A 17 -20.16 -10.37 -15.93
C PRO A 17 -19.09 -11.09 -16.76
N GLU A 18 -18.42 -10.37 -17.65
CA GLU A 18 -17.38 -10.93 -18.53
C GLU A 18 -16.17 -11.42 -17.72
N LEU A 19 -15.76 -10.68 -16.69
CA LEU A 19 -14.64 -11.05 -15.83
C LEU A 19 -14.92 -12.33 -15.04
N CYS A 20 -16.10 -12.43 -14.43
CA CYS A 20 -16.48 -13.62 -13.66
C CYS A 20 -16.55 -14.87 -14.52
N ASP A 21 -17.15 -14.77 -15.71
CA ASP A 21 -17.23 -15.88 -16.66
C ASP A 21 -15.85 -16.29 -17.19
N TRP A 22 -14.93 -15.34 -17.32
CA TRP A 22 -13.55 -15.65 -17.70
C TRP A 22 -12.80 -16.36 -16.59
N ILE A 23 -12.93 -15.90 -15.35
CA ILE A 23 -12.35 -16.59 -14.18
C ILE A 23 -12.88 -18.01 -14.09
N ASP A 24 -14.19 -18.21 -14.17
CA ASP A 24 -14.82 -19.53 -14.09
C ASP A 24 -14.26 -20.48 -15.16
N ARG A 25 -14.12 -20.02 -16.41
CA ARG A 25 -13.52 -20.82 -17.49
C ARG A 25 -12.09 -21.26 -17.18
N VAL A 26 -11.26 -20.35 -16.68
CA VAL A 26 -9.87 -20.67 -16.33
C VAL A 26 -9.80 -21.64 -15.16
N MET A 27 -10.61 -21.43 -14.13
CA MET A 27 -10.62 -22.31 -12.96
C MET A 27 -11.08 -23.72 -13.27
N VAL A 28 -12.13 -23.84 -14.09
CA VAL A 28 -12.66 -25.15 -14.53
C VAL A 28 -11.66 -25.85 -15.45
N ALA A 29 -11.05 -25.13 -16.42
CA ALA A 29 -10.09 -25.72 -17.35
C ALA A 29 -8.86 -26.32 -16.65
N HIS A 30 -8.49 -25.79 -15.48
CA HIS A 30 -7.34 -26.27 -14.69
C HIS A 30 -7.75 -27.09 -13.45
N ALA A 31 -9.04 -27.40 -13.30
CA ALA A 31 -9.59 -28.15 -12.17
C ALA A 31 -9.19 -27.60 -10.79
N PHE A 32 -9.11 -26.27 -10.63
CA PHE A 32 -8.84 -25.65 -9.36
C PHE A 32 -10.06 -25.62 -8.44
N SER A 33 -9.85 -25.89 -7.16
CA SER A 33 -10.83 -25.55 -6.11
C SER A 33 -10.62 -24.10 -5.70
N TYR A 34 -11.64 -23.23 -5.88
CA TYR A 34 -11.49 -21.79 -5.77
C TYR A 34 -12.67 -21.08 -5.12
N GLU A 35 -12.43 -19.87 -4.69
CA GLU A 35 -13.42 -18.85 -4.37
C GLU A 35 -13.05 -17.52 -5.02
N VAL A 36 -14.04 -16.71 -5.31
CA VAL A 36 -13.91 -15.32 -5.78
C VAL A 36 -14.56 -14.41 -4.76
N ILE A 37 -13.79 -13.48 -4.20
CA ILE A 37 -14.23 -12.51 -3.21
C ILE A 37 -14.27 -11.15 -3.87
N LEU A 38 -15.49 -10.71 -4.17
CA LEU A 38 -15.78 -9.40 -4.76
C LEU A 38 -15.99 -8.39 -3.63
N VAL A 39 -15.12 -7.38 -3.56
CA VAL A 39 -15.20 -6.37 -2.49
C VAL A 39 -15.62 -5.04 -3.10
N ASP A 40 -16.89 -4.70 -2.91
CA ASP A 40 -17.51 -3.46 -3.39
C ASP A 40 -17.18 -2.30 -2.45
N ASP A 41 -16.41 -1.35 -2.94
CA ASP A 41 -15.98 -0.15 -2.21
C ASP A 41 -17.02 0.98 -2.28
N GLY A 42 -18.29 0.63 -2.07
CA GLY A 42 -19.41 1.58 -2.03
C GLY A 42 -19.85 2.06 -3.40
N SER A 43 -20.07 1.14 -4.35
CA SER A 43 -20.60 1.44 -5.67
C SER A 43 -22.00 2.07 -5.61
N THR A 44 -22.28 2.88 -6.62
CA THR A 44 -23.57 3.58 -6.82
C THR A 44 -24.30 3.12 -8.07
N ASP A 45 -23.69 2.22 -8.84
CA ASP A 45 -24.25 1.52 -10.00
C ASP A 45 -24.84 0.15 -9.61
N ASN A 46 -25.08 -0.71 -10.59
CA ASN A 46 -25.64 -2.06 -10.37
C ASN A 46 -24.57 -3.12 -10.00
N SER A 47 -23.35 -2.72 -9.65
CA SER A 47 -22.27 -3.66 -9.30
C SER A 47 -22.66 -4.57 -8.15
N TRP A 48 -23.31 -4.02 -7.09
CA TRP A 48 -23.72 -4.82 -5.95
C TRP A 48 -24.85 -5.81 -6.29
N ASP A 49 -25.83 -5.39 -7.05
CA ASP A 49 -26.95 -6.26 -7.49
C ASP A 49 -26.43 -7.46 -8.30
N PHE A 50 -25.42 -7.23 -9.15
CA PHE A 50 -24.73 -8.32 -9.84
C PHE A 50 -24.04 -9.28 -8.87
N ILE A 51 -23.29 -8.76 -7.88
CA ILE A 51 -22.56 -9.56 -6.89
C ILE A 51 -23.55 -10.43 -6.08
N GLU A 52 -24.64 -9.85 -5.62
CA GLU A 52 -25.68 -10.55 -4.88
C GLU A 52 -26.26 -11.70 -5.70
N HIS A 53 -26.67 -11.42 -6.93
CA HIS A 53 -27.21 -12.41 -7.83
C HIS A 53 -26.21 -13.54 -8.15
N LYS A 54 -24.93 -13.20 -8.45
CA LYS A 54 -23.89 -14.19 -8.77
C LYS A 54 -23.57 -15.07 -7.55
N SER A 55 -23.59 -14.52 -6.33
CA SER A 55 -23.35 -15.28 -5.10
C SER A 55 -24.49 -16.27 -4.78
N GLN A 56 -25.71 -15.93 -5.15
CA GLN A 56 -26.86 -16.86 -5.02
C GLN A 56 -26.80 -18.00 -6.05
N GLN A 57 -26.23 -17.75 -7.24
CA GLN A 57 -26.11 -18.76 -8.29
C GLN A 57 -24.93 -19.72 -8.08
N SER A 58 -23.86 -19.27 -7.43
CA SER A 58 -22.63 -20.05 -7.31
C SER A 58 -21.97 -19.87 -5.94
N ALA A 59 -21.77 -20.97 -5.22
CA ALA A 59 -21.06 -20.99 -3.95
C ALA A 59 -19.58 -20.57 -4.04
N HIS A 60 -19.03 -20.44 -5.25
CA HIS A 60 -17.68 -19.94 -5.45
C HIS A 60 -17.58 -18.43 -5.24
N TYR A 61 -18.68 -17.69 -5.35
CA TYR A 61 -18.69 -16.23 -5.28
C TYR A 61 -19.16 -15.72 -3.93
N LYS A 62 -18.42 -14.78 -3.38
CA LYS A 62 -18.68 -14.11 -2.12
C LYS A 62 -18.58 -12.60 -2.29
N GLY A 63 -19.48 -11.85 -1.68
CA GLY A 63 -19.51 -10.39 -1.73
C GLY A 63 -19.23 -9.76 -0.37
N ILE A 64 -18.51 -8.66 -0.37
CA ILE A 64 -18.37 -7.73 0.76
C ILE A 64 -18.70 -6.34 0.25
N ARG A 65 -19.66 -5.65 0.89
CA ARG A 65 -20.05 -4.28 0.52
C ARG A 65 -19.68 -3.30 1.62
N PHE A 66 -19.02 -2.22 1.24
CA PHE A 66 -18.78 -1.10 2.14
C PHE A 66 -19.91 -0.07 2.07
N ARG A 67 -20.21 0.58 3.19
CA ARG A 67 -21.22 1.65 3.24
C ARG A 67 -20.85 2.90 2.46
N ARG A 68 -19.56 3.11 2.19
CA ARG A 68 -19.00 4.20 1.40
C ARG A 68 -17.64 3.82 0.86
N ASN A 69 -17.10 4.61 -0.04
CA ASN A 69 -15.74 4.43 -0.51
C ASN A 69 -14.71 4.66 0.62
N TYR A 70 -13.90 3.62 0.89
CA TYR A 70 -12.75 3.63 1.80
C TYR A 70 -11.42 3.47 1.05
N GLY A 71 -11.46 3.19 -0.24
CA GLY A 71 -10.31 3.01 -1.11
C GLY A 71 -9.86 1.56 -1.28
N LYS A 72 -9.10 1.32 -2.36
CA LYS A 72 -8.63 0.00 -2.79
C LYS A 72 -7.90 -0.79 -1.70
N SER A 73 -7.11 -0.10 -0.86
CA SER A 73 -6.37 -0.75 0.23
C SER A 73 -7.29 -1.37 1.27
N ALA A 74 -8.36 -0.66 1.64
CA ALA A 74 -9.36 -1.16 2.57
C ALA A 74 -10.08 -2.39 2.00
N ALA A 75 -10.49 -2.33 0.73
CA ALA A 75 -11.14 -3.44 0.05
C ALA A 75 -10.23 -4.68 -0.03
N LEU A 76 -8.95 -4.50 -0.38
CA LEU A 76 -7.97 -5.59 -0.35
C LEU A 76 -7.78 -6.17 1.04
N ASN A 77 -7.72 -5.34 2.09
CA ASN A 77 -7.53 -5.78 3.46
C ASN A 77 -8.68 -6.68 3.94
N GLU A 78 -9.92 -6.30 3.67
CA GLU A 78 -11.09 -7.13 4.01
C GLU A 78 -11.16 -8.40 3.15
N GLY A 79 -10.84 -8.31 1.86
CA GLY A 79 -10.70 -9.49 1.00
C GLY A 79 -9.61 -10.46 1.51
N PHE A 80 -8.46 -9.94 1.97
CA PHE A 80 -7.38 -10.75 2.55
C PHE A 80 -7.79 -11.43 3.86
N LYS A 81 -8.53 -10.74 4.72
CA LYS A 81 -9.09 -11.34 5.94
C LYS A 81 -10.04 -12.48 5.62
N ALA A 82 -10.81 -12.33 4.57
CA ALA A 82 -11.83 -13.26 4.16
C ALA A 82 -11.29 -14.48 3.42
N ALA A 83 -10.19 -14.36 2.67
CA ALA A 83 -9.61 -15.38 1.83
C ALA A 83 -9.23 -16.65 2.60
N GLN A 84 -9.64 -17.82 2.09
CA GLN A 84 -9.42 -19.15 2.68
C GLN A 84 -8.51 -20.06 1.84
N GLY A 85 -8.27 -19.71 0.57
CA GLY A 85 -7.40 -20.48 -0.32
C GLY A 85 -5.93 -20.46 0.11
N ASP A 86 -5.19 -21.51 -0.22
CA ASP A 86 -3.75 -21.62 0.06
C ASP A 86 -2.94 -20.54 -0.66
N VAL A 87 -3.40 -20.18 -1.86
CA VAL A 87 -2.88 -19.08 -2.68
C VAL A 87 -3.97 -18.02 -2.84
N VAL A 88 -3.63 -16.78 -2.53
CA VAL A 88 -4.51 -15.62 -2.72
C VAL A 88 -4.02 -14.84 -3.94
N ILE A 89 -4.91 -14.55 -4.87
CA ILE A 89 -4.60 -13.78 -6.09
C ILE A 89 -5.44 -12.51 -6.09
N THR A 90 -4.79 -11.37 -6.26
CA THR A 90 -5.49 -10.09 -6.45
C THR A 90 -5.52 -9.75 -7.94
N MET A 91 -6.61 -9.16 -8.40
CA MET A 91 -6.73 -8.57 -9.74
C MET A 91 -7.71 -7.41 -9.75
N ASP A 92 -7.57 -6.53 -10.75
CA ASP A 92 -8.47 -5.40 -10.92
C ASP A 92 -9.72 -5.82 -11.72
N ALA A 93 -10.87 -5.18 -11.43
CA ALA A 93 -12.15 -5.51 -12.08
C ALA A 93 -12.27 -4.96 -13.52
N ASP A 94 -11.37 -4.10 -13.97
CA ASP A 94 -11.47 -3.31 -15.20
C ASP A 94 -11.06 -4.05 -16.50
N MET A 95 -10.95 -5.38 -16.46
CA MET A 95 -10.58 -6.26 -17.58
C MET A 95 -9.17 -6.01 -18.16
N GLN A 96 -8.32 -5.23 -17.51
CA GLN A 96 -6.94 -5.00 -17.96
C GLN A 96 -5.99 -6.14 -17.59
N ASP A 97 -6.28 -6.86 -16.52
CA ASP A 97 -5.55 -8.05 -16.07
C ASP A 97 -6.18 -9.32 -16.66
N SER A 98 -5.36 -10.26 -17.12
CA SER A 98 -5.82 -11.50 -17.71
C SER A 98 -5.96 -12.62 -16.67
N PRO A 99 -7.16 -13.20 -16.43
CA PRO A 99 -7.32 -14.41 -15.63
C PRO A 99 -6.51 -15.61 -16.11
N ASP A 100 -6.12 -15.68 -17.40
CA ASP A 100 -5.28 -16.75 -17.94
C ASP A 100 -3.89 -16.81 -17.31
N GLU A 101 -3.47 -15.77 -16.59
CA GLU A 101 -2.22 -15.74 -15.84
C GLU A 101 -2.31 -16.48 -14.49
N ILE A 102 -3.51 -16.77 -13.99
CA ILE A 102 -3.75 -17.41 -12.67
C ILE A 102 -2.99 -18.73 -12.52
N PRO A 103 -3.05 -19.67 -13.48
CA PRO A 103 -2.39 -20.97 -13.33
C PRO A 103 -0.87 -20.84 -13.20
N ALA A 104 -0.26 -19.94 -13.99
CA ALA A 104 1.18 -19.71 -13.93
C ALA A 104 1.61 -19.05 -12.62
N LEU A 105 0.85 -18.07 -12.12
CA LEU A 105 1.09 -17.41 -10.84
C LEU A 105 0.94 -18.40 -9.67
N TYR A 106 -0.09 -19.26 -9.71
CA TYR A 106 -0.30 -20.32 -8.74
C TYR A 106 0.91 -21.27 -8.68
N ASN A 107 1.38 -21.73 -9.84
CA ASN A 107 2.53 -22.64 -9.94
C ASN A 107 3.80 -22.02 -9.35
N MET A 108 4.06 -20.73 -9.59
CA MET A 108 5.21 -20.03 -9.02
C MET A 108 5.16 -19.99 -7.49
N ILE A 109 3.98 -19.86 -6.90
CA ILE A 109 3.81 -19.89 -5.44
C ILE A 109 4.03 -21.30 -4.89
N VAL A 110 3.47 -22.33 -5.55
CA VAL A 110 3.45 -23.70 -5.03
C VAL A 110 4.73 -24.45 -5.38
N ALA A 111 5.09 -24.49 -6.67
CA ALA A 111 6.23 -25.26 -7.17
C ALA A 111 7.56 -24.56 -6.88
N ASP A 112 7.68 -23.24 -7.16
CA ASP A 112 8.92 -22.49 -6.94
C ASP A 112 9.05 -22.03 -5.46
N LYS A 113 8.04 -22.33 -4.63
CA LYS A 113 8.00 -22.00 -3.19
C LYS A 113 8.22 -20.51 -2.92
N LEU A 114 7.70 -19.64 -3.77
CA LEU A 114 7.72 -18.21 -3.55
C LEU A 114 6.69 -17.81 -2.49
N ASP A 115 6.95 -16.73 -1.77
CA ASP A 115 6.02 -16.18 -0.81
C ASP A 115 4.99 -15.28 -1.51
N MET A 116 5.46 -14.58 -2.57
CA MET A 116 4.66 -13.65 -3.36
C MET A 116 5.20 -13.56 -4.77
N VAL A 117 4.30 -13.33 -5.75
CA VAL A 117 4.64 -13.00 -7.13
C VAL A 117 3.91 -11.73 -7.54
N SER A 118 4.62 -10.75 -8.10
CA SER A 118 4.01 -9.55 -8.70
C SER A 118 3.97 -9.68 -10.21
N GLY A 119 2.85 -9.31 -10.83
CA GLY A 119 2.82 -9.14 -12.27
C GLY A 119 3.69 -7.96 -12.71
N TRP A 120 4.26 -8.05 -13.90
CA TRP A 120 4.98 -6.97 -14.56
C TRP A 120 4.34 -6.67 -15.92
N LYS A 121 3.67 -5.53 -16.02
CA LYS A 121 3.07 -5.03 -17.27
C LYS A 121 4.18 -4.39 -18.15
N LYS A 122 4.93 -5.24 -18.89
CA LYS A 122 6.06 -4.80 -19.71
C LYS A 122 5.63 -3.88 -20.85
N LYS A 123 4.50 -4.17 -21.49
CA LYS A 123 3.83 -3.28 -22.46
C LYS A 123 2.62 -2.67 -21.79
N ARG A 124 2.60 -1.36 -21.65
CA ARG A 124 1.45 -0.61 -21.13
C ARG A 124 0.80 0.16 -22.27
N TYR A 125 -0.50 0.04 -22.40
CA TYR A 125 -1.31 0.79 -23.36
C TYR A 125 -1.74 2.17 -22.85
N ASP A 126 -1.29 2.55 -21.66
CA ASP A 126 -1.55 3.85 -21.04
C ASP A 126 -0.69 4.98 -21.61
N ASN A 127 -1.19 6.24 -21.55
CA ASN A 127 -0.52 7.45 -22.06
C ASN A 127 0.88 7.64 -21.44
N THR A 128 1.91 7.73 -22.30
CA THR A 128 3.33 7.53 -21.96
C THR A 128 3.94 8.65 -21.09
N LEU A 129 3.52 9.90 -21.25
CA LEU A 129 4.21 11.04 -20.61
C LEU A 129 3.71 11.34 -19.18
N THR A 130 2.41 11.19 -18.91
CA THR A 130 1.83 11.58 -17.62
C THR A 130 1.83 10.47 -16.58
N LYS A 131 1.90 9.18 -17.01
CA LYS A 131 1.84 8.02 -16.10
C LYS A 131 3.17 7.25 -15.97
N ASN A 132 4.00 7.19 -17.00
CA ASN A 132 5.18 6.32 -17.01
C ASN A 132 6.37 6.91 -16.27
N LEU A 133 6.63 8.24 -16.34
CA LEU A 133 7.77 8.86 -15.67
C LEU A 133 7.64 8.84 -14.14
N PRO A 134 6.50 9.25 -13.55
CA PRO A 134 6.27 9.13 -12.12
C PRO A 134 6.33 7.69 -11.61
N SER A 135 5.80 6.73 -12.39
CA SER A 135 5.83 5.31 -12.04
C SER A 135 7.26 4.73 -12.04
N LYS A 136 8.11 5.15 -13.00
CA LYS A 136 9.52 4.74 -13.04
C LYS A 136 10.31 5.27 -11.85
N LEU A 137 10.13 6.55 -11.51
CA LEU A 137 10.78 7.16 -10.35
C LEU A 137 10.34 6.45 -9.06
N PHE A 138 9.03 6.23 -8.89
CA PHE A 138 8.45 5.50 -7.79
C PHE A 138 9.06 4.10 -7.65
N ASN A 139 9.08 3.32 -8.73
CA ASN A 139 9.66 1.97 -8.72
C ASN A 139 11.17 1.98 -8.41
N ALA A 140 11.92 2.98 -8.89
CA ALA A 140 13.35 3.12 -8.59
C ALA A 140 13.60 3.38 -7.09
N VAL A 141 12.84 4.30 -6.49
CA VAL A 141 12.96 4.61 -5.06
C VAL A 141 12.46 3.44 -4.20
N ALA A 142 11.36 2.78 -4.60
CA ALA A 142 10.86 1.60 -3.92
C ALA A 142 11.90 0.47 -3.91
N ARG A 143 12.58 0.21 -5.06
CA ARG A 143 13.69 -0.76 -5.15
C ARG A 143 14.86 -0.39 -4.24
N ALA A 144 15.32 0.86 -4.33
CA ALA A 144 16.48 1.33 -3.55
C ALA A 144 16.25 1.20 -2.05
N ASN A 145 15.04 1.52 -1.60
CA ASN A 145 14.71 1.52 -0.18
C ASN A 145 14.35 0.12 0.37
N SER A 146 13.67 -0.70 -0.42
CA SER A 146 13.24 -2.03 0.00
C SER A 146 14.26 -3.13 -0.29
N GLY A 147 15.16 -2.92 -1.25
CA GLY A 147 16.04 -3.96 -1.78
C GLY A 147 15.28 -5.12 -2.46
N ILE A 148 14.05 -4.87 -2.95
CA ILE A 148 13.26 -5.84 -3.71
C ILE A 148 13.45 -5.53 -5.20
N GLN A 149 13.83 -6.54 -5.99
CA GLN A 149 14.09 -6.40 -7.42
C GLN A 149 12.80 -6.63 -8.22
N LEU A 150 11.86 -5.67 -8.16
CA LEU A 150 10.65 -5.66 -8.98
C LEU A 150 10.69 -4.50 -9.98
N ASN A 151 10.24 -4.76 -11.21
CA ASN A 151 10.06 -3.74 -12.23
C ASN A 151 8.74 -2.99 -12.07
N ASP A 152 7.71 -3.66 -11.52
CA ASP A 152 6.38 -3.08 -11.35
C ASP A 152 5.79 -3.38 -9.97
N PHE A 153 5.88 -2.43 -9.05
CA PHE A 153 5.22 -2.50 -7.73
C PHE A 153 3.71 -2.24 -7.82
N ASN A 154 3.25 -1.53 -8.88
CA ASN A 154 1.88 -1.05 -9.01
C ASN A 154 0.93 -2.01 -9.73
N CYS A 155 1.41 -3.13 -10.27
CA CYS A 155 0.54 -4.10 -10.92
C CYS A 155 -0.55 -4.58 -9.95
N GLY A 156 -1.82 -4.62 -10.38
CA GLY A 156 -2.95 -5.14 -9.60
C GLY A 156 -2.90 -6.66 -9.48
N LEU A 157 -2.45 -7.33 -10.52
CA LEU A 157 -2.35 -8.78 -10.58
C LEU A 157 -1.14 -9.28 -9.79
N LYS A 158 -1.40 -9.91 -8.66
CA LYS A 158 -0.39 -10.47 -7.76
C LYS A 158 -0.89 -11.77 -7.14
N ALA A 159 0.02 -12.68 -6.85
CA ALA A 159 -0.27 -13.91 -6.12
C ALA A 159 0.54 -13.96 -4.82
N TYR A 160 -0.05 -14.53 -3.78
CA TYR A 160 0.52 -14.62 -2.44
C TYR A 160 0.23 -15.97 -1.83
N ARG A 161 1.12 -16.48 -0.98
CA ARG A 161 0.72 -17.50 -0.01
C ARG A 161 -0.28 -16.88 0.97
N ASN A 162 -1.27 -17.64 1.38
CA ASN A 162 -2.28 -17.16 2.32
C ASN A 162 -1.67 -16.53 3.58
N LYS A 163 -0.65 -17.17 4.17
CA LYS A 163 0.04 -16.63 5.34
C LYS A 163 0.66 -15.23 5.14
N VAL A 164 1.01 -14.86 3.92
CA VAL A 164 1.52 -13.51 3.63
C VAL A 164 0.41 -12.48 3.85
N VAL A 165 -0.75 -12.69 3.21
CA VAL A 165 -1.88 -11.75 3.31
C VAL A 165 -2.47 -11.70 4.71
N LYS A 166 -2.41 -12.80 5.48
CA LYS A 166 -2.84 -12.83 6.88
C LYS A 166 -1.86 -12.15 7.85
N SER A 167 -0.61 -11.94 7.43
CA SER A 167 0.44 -11.33 8.27
C SER A 167 0.68 -9.85 7.97
N ILE A 168 0.04 -9.30 6.94
CA ILE A 168 0.17 -7.90 6.56
C ILE A 168 -1.14 -7.17 6.77
N GLU A 169 -1.02 -5.88 7.03
CA GLU A 169 -2.13 -4.97 7.16
C GLU A 169 -2.04 -3.92 6.05
N VAL A 170 -3.12 -3.73 5.28
CA VAL A 170 -3.13 -2.82 4.13
C VAL A 170 -4.15 -1.70 4.37
N TYR A 171 -3.68 -0.46 4.51
CA TYR A 171 -4.52 0.72 4.75
C TYR A 171 -4.03 1.93 3.93
N GLY A 172 -4.83 3.00 3.87
CA GLY A 172 -4.50 4.21 3.09
C GLY A 172 -4.20 3.86 1.63
N GLU A 173 -3.06 4.26 1.11
CA GLU A 173 -2.61 3.95 -0.25
C GLU A 173 -1.59 2.78 -0.31
N MET A 174 -1.53 1.95 0.74
CA MET A 174 -0.49 0.91 0.88
C MET A 174 -0.66 -0.28 -0.08
N HIS A 175 -1.73 -0.38 -0.86
CA HIS A 175 -1.92 -1.43 -1.86
C HIS A 175 -0.75 -1.54 -2.86
N ARG A 176 -0.03 -0.44 -3.12
CA ARG A 176 1.16 -0.42 -3.99
C ARG A 176 2.41 -0.99 -3.34
N TYR A 177 2.40 -1.00 -2.01
CA TYR A 177 3.57 -1.36 -1.20
C TYR A 177 3.46 -2.74 -0.57
N ILE A 178 2.45 -3.53 -0.96
CA ILE A 178 2.27 -4.90 -0.46
C ILE A 178 3.56 -5.74 -0.54
N PRO A 179 4.38 -5.67 -1.62
CA PRO A 179 5.66 -6.39 -1.64
C PRO A 179 6.61 -5.96 -0.52
N ILE A 180 6.61 -4.67 -0.18
CA ILE A 180 7.44 -4.14 0.89
C ILE A 180 6.92 -4.57 2.25
N LEU A 181 5.61 -4.50 2.46
CA LEU A 181 4.96 -4.99 3.68
C LEU A 181 5.23 -6.48 3.92
N ALA A 182 5.12 -7.30 2.87
CA ALA A 182 5.45 -8.71 2.90
C ALA A 182 6.90 -8.94 3.34
N LYS A 183 7.85 -8.23 2.73
CA LYS A 183 9.27 -8.32 3.10
C LYS A 183 9.53 -7.94 4.56
N TRP A 184 8.90 -6.88 5.05
CA TRP A 184 9.03 -6.45 6.46
C TRP A 184 8.41 -7.45 7.44
N SER A 185 7.38 -8.16 7.00
CA SER A 185 6.78 -9.27 7.77
C SER A 185 7.60 -10.58 7.68
N GLY A 186 8.79 -10.55 7.04
CA GLY A 186 9.71 -11.67 6.99
C GLY A 186 9.63 -12.54 5.73
N PHE A 187 8.71 -12.25 4.80
CA PHE A 187 8.56 -12.98 3.53
C PHE A 187 9.52 -12.42 2.48
N LYS A 188 10.60 -13.17 2.22
CA LYS A 188 11.72 -12.68 1.39
C LYS A 188 11.71 -13.23 -0.04
N LYS A 189 10.97 -14.31 -0.30
CA LYS A 189 10.93 -14.97 -1.61
C LYS A 189 9.87 -14.31 -2.49
N ILE A 190 10.21 -13.14 -3.05
CA ILE A 190 9.34 -12.33 -3.89
C ILE A 190 9.82 -12.46 -5.33
N GLY A 191 8.93 -12.98 -6.21
CA GLY A 191 9.18 -13.12 -7.65
C GLY A 191 8.39 -12.11 -8.47
N GLU A 192 8.71 -12.04 -9.76
CA GLU A 192 8.01 -11.24 -10.75
C GLU A 192 7.73 -12.07 -12.00
N LYS A 193 6.55 -11.87 -12.61
CA LYS A 193 6.15 -12.51 -13.86
C LYS A 193 5.69 -11.44 -14.85
N VAL A 194 6.21 -11.48 -16.08
CA VAL A 194 5.65 -10.68 -17.16
C VAL A 194 4.23 -11.17 -17.44
N VAL A 195 3.26 -10.27 -17.34
CA VAL A 195 1.84 -10.56 -17.54
C VAL A 195 1.30 -9.76 -18.71
N GLU A 196 0.27 -10.33 -19.35
CA GLU A 196 -0.46 -9.63 -20.42
C GLU A 196 -1.23 -8.45 -19.82
N HIS A 197 -1.13 -7.30 -20.48
CA HIS A 197 -1.93 -6.12 -20.15
C HIS A 197 -2.80 -5.77 -21.35
N ARG A 198 -4.09 -5.64 -21.11
CA ARG A 198 -5.08 -5.30 -22.16
C ARG A 198 -5.49 -3.83 -22.06
N PRO A 199 -5.87 -3.20 -23.18
CA PRO A 199 -6.48 -1.88 -23.10
C PRO A 199 -7.80 -1.98 -22.33
N ARG A 200 -8.12 -0.94 -21.54
CA ARG A 200 -9.38 -0.88 -20.81
C ARG A 200 -10.56 -0.93 -21.79
N LYS A 201 -11.50 -1.82 -21.55
CA LYS A 201 -12.68 -2.02 -22.38
C LYS A 201 -13.87 -1.18 -21.89
N TYR A 202 -14.02 -1.04 -20.57
CA TYR A 202 -15.13 -0.38 -19.90
C TYR A 202 -14.64 0.76 -18.98
N GLY A 203 -15.53 1.74 -18.74
CA GLY A 203 -15.31 2.83 -17.78
C GLY A 203 -14.32 3.92 -18.21
N VAL A 204 -14.26 5.01 -17.43
CA VAL A 204 -13.39 6.18 -17.67
C VAL A 204 -12.27 6.26 -16.65
N THR A 205 -11.11 6.70 -17.08
CA THR A 205 -9.94 6.88 -16.21
C THR A 205 -10.16 8.04 -15.24
N LYS A 206 -10.29 7.76 -13.94
CA LYS A 206 -10.47 8.76 -12.85
C LYS A 206 -9.13 9.26 -12.32
N PHE A 207 -8.25 9.89 -13.15
CA PHE A 207 -6.92 10.32 -12.71
C PHE A 207 -6.79 11.84 -12.66
N GLY A 208 -6.48 12.40 -11.46
CA GLY A 208 -6.19 13.81 -11.22
C GLY A 208 -4.75 14.08 -10.75
N TRP A 209 -4.31 15.36 -10.80
CA TRP A 209 -3.01 15.87 -10.30
C TRP A 209 -2.74 15.52 -8.82
N GLN A 210 -3.77 15.45 -7.99
CA GLN A 210 -3.68 15.08 -6.58
C GLN A 210 -2.95 13.75 -6.36
N ARG A 211 -3.05 12.82 -7.30
CA ARG A 211 -2.37 11.51 -7.22
C ARG A 211 -0.85 11.61 -7.26
N PHE A 212 -0.29 12.62 -7.92
CA PHE A 212 1.16 12.84 -7.96
C PHE A 212 1.68 13.30 -6.59
N VAL A 213 1.01 14.25 -5.97
CA VAL A 213 1.35 14.75 -4.64
C VAL A 213 1.16 13.65 -3.60
N ASN A 214 0.04 12.94 -3.65
CA ASN A 214 -0.23 11.82 -2.74
C ASN A 214 0.82 10.70 -2.91
N GLY A 215 1.19 10.35 -4.15
CA GLY A 215 2.21 9.33 -4.40
C GLY A 215 3.59 9.69 -3.81
N PHE A 216 3.98 10.96 -3.81
CA PHE A 216 5.22 11.41 -3.16
C PHE A 216 5.13 11.33 -1.62
N LEU A 217 4.01 11.79 -1.05
CA LEU A 217 3.77 11.71 0.39
C LEU A 217 3.67 10.25 0.87
N ASP A 218 3.03 9.39 0.09
CA ASP A 218 2.95 7.95 0.36
C ASP A 218 4.34 7.32 0.38
N LEU A 219 5.19 7.70 -0.59
CA LEU A 219 6.57 7.21 -0.65
C LEU A 219 7.36 7.64 0.58
N ALA A 220 7.27 8.90 0.97
CA ALA A 220 7.92 9.42 2.18
C ALA A 220 7.40 8.69 3.44
N THR A 221 6.08 8.48 3.52
CA THR A 221 5.44 7.77 4.63
C THR A 221 5.93 6.32 4.72
N ILE A 222 6.00 5.61 3.60
CA ILE A 222 6.50 4.22 3.58
C ILE A 222 7.98 4.16 3.95
N MET A 223 8.80 5.07 3.44
CA MET A 223 10.20 5.13 3.83
C MET A 223 10.37 5.34 5.34
N PHE A 224 9.58 6.23 5.90
CA PHE A 224 9.57 6.51 7.33
C PHE A 224 9.05 5.31 8.13
N LEU A 225 7.86 4.78 7.78
CA LEU A 225 7.25 3.66 8.49
C LEU A 225 8.09 2.37 8.40
N GLY A 226 8.74 2.12 7.27
CA GLY A 226 9.57 0.94 7.08
C GLY A 226 10.78 0.89 8.00
N LYS A 227 11.39 2.04 8.23
CA LYS A 227 12.59 2.13 9.06
C LYS A 227 12.26 2.49 10.51
N PHE A 228 11.29 3.37 10.72
CA PHE A 228 11.01 3.99 12.01
C PHE A 228 9.58 3.76 12.53
N GLY A 229 8.69 3.13 11.75
CA GLY A 229 7.28 2.99 12.10
C GLY A 229 7.03 2.23 13.41
N LYS A 230 7.91 1.28 13.76
CA LYS A 230 7.85 0.58 15.06
C LYS A 230 8.58 1.30 16.19
N ARG A 231 9.45 2.27 15.86
CA ARG A 231 10.30 3.01 16.81
C ARG A 231 10.51 4.45 16.35
N PRO A 232 9.46 5.28 16.25
CA PRO A 232 9.56 6.66 15.78
C PRO A 232 10.49 7.51 16.64
N MET A 233 10.65 7.16 17.91
CA MET A 233 11.57 7.81 18.83
C MET A 233 13.03 7.75 18.35
N GLN A 234 13.44 6.70 17.62
CA GLN A 234 14.81 6.63 17.09
C GLN A 234 15.10 7.70 16.05
N PHE A 235 14.12 8.09 15.24
CA PHE A 235 14.28 9.15 14.24
C PHE A 235 14.15 10.53 14.87
N PHE A 236 13.01 10.81 15.47
CA PHE A 236 12.70 12.12 16.02
C PHE A 236 13.55 12.45 17.24
N GLY A 237 13.84 11.47 18.11
CA GLY A 237 14.68 11.64 19.29
C GLY A 237 16.12 11.93 18.92
N LEU A 238 16.71 11.19 17.96
CA LEU A 238 18.07 11.45 17.49
C LEU A 238 18.18 12.84 16.86
N LEU A 239 17.27 13.16 15.92
CA LEU A 239 17.27 14.45 15.24
C LEU A 239 17.02 15.60 16.23
N GLY A 240 16.07 15.44 17.14
CA GLY A 240 15.76 16.41 18.19
C GLY A 240 16.93 16.66 19.13
N THR A 241 17.61 15.61 19.58
CA THR A 241 18.82 15.73 20.41
C THR A 241 19.94 16.45 19.67
N LEU A 242 20.15 16.12 18.37
CA LEU A 242 21.17 16.79 17.56
C LEU A 242 20.90 18.30 17.44
N PHE A 243 19.67 18.70 17.10
CA PHE A 243 19.29 20.11 17.01
C PHE A 243 19.42 20.82 18.38
N PHE A 244 18.95 20.18 19.45
CA PHE A 244 19.02 20.76 20.79
C PHE A 244 20.47 21.01 21.21
N VAL A 245 21.34 20.00 21.08
CA VAL A 245 22.77 20.12 21.45
C VAL A 245 23.48 21.14 20.58
N THR A 246 23.20 21.19 19.27
CA THR A 246 23.80 22.18 18.36
C THR A 246 23.40 23.61 18.77
N GLY A 247 22.12 23.83 19.04
CA GLY A 247 21.61 25.12 19.52
C GLY A 247 22.17 25.51 20.90
N LEU A 248 22.31 24.52 21.80
CA LEU A 248 22.90 24.72 23.11
C LEU A 248 24.38 25.15 23.02
N ILE A 249 25.18 24.46 22.19
CA ILE A 249 26.59 24.79 21.96
C ILE A 249 26.73 26.20 21.38
N ALA A 250 25.90 26.52 20.35
CA ALA A 250 25.90 27.85 19.74
C ALA A 250 25.52 28.94 20.75
N SER A 251 24.49 28.70 21.56
CA SER A 251 24.07 29.62 22.64
C SER A 251 25.16 29.80 23.68
N ALA A 252 25.78 28.71 24.13
CA ALA A 252 26.88 28.76 25.08
C ALA A 252 28.08 29.57 24.55
N TYR A 253 28.46 29.34 23.29
CA TYR A 253 29.53 30.11 22.64
C TYR A 253 29.21 31.61 22.61
N LEU A 254 27.98 32.01 22.24
CA LEU A 254 27.57 33.42 22.21
C LEU A 254 27.55 34.04 23.62
N ILE A 255 27.16 33.30 24.63
CA ILE A 255 27.18 33.75 26.03
C ILE A 255 28.63 33.98 26.50
N VAL A 256 29.52 33.02 26.23
CA VAL A 256 30.95 33.15 26.59
C VAL A 256 31.59 34.34 25.87
N ALA A 257 31.33 34.50 24.57
CA ALA A 257 31.79 35.67 23.78
C ALA A 257 31.29 36.99 24.37
N LYS A 258 30.10 37.04 24.94
CA LYS A 258 29.55 38.19 25.65
C LYS A 258 30.32 38.50 26.92
N LEU A 259 30.77 37.50 27.68
CA LEU A 259 31.51 37.68 28.90
C LEU A 259 32.90 38.30 28.69
N PHE A 260 33.51 38.02 27.52
CA PHE A 260 34.84 38.52 27.16
C PHE A 260 34.84 39.84 26.38
N SER A 261 33.68 40.34 25.95
CA SER A 261 33.51 41.52 25.10
C SER A 261 32.38 42.42 25.59
N VAL A 262 32.68 43.60 26.11
CA VAL A 262 31.69 44.54 26.66
C VAL A 262 30.72 45.07 25.57
N GLU A 263 31.19 45.19 24.34
CA GLU A 263 30.40 45.68 23.21
C GLU A 263 29.55 44.59 22.49
N PHE A 264 29.55 43.36 23.01
CA PHE A 264 28.85 42.23 22.41
C PHE A 264 27.38 42.20 22.84
N ALA A 265 26.50 42.85 22.08
CA ALA A 265 25.07 42.83 22.30
C ALA A 265 24.45 41.53 21.74
N LEU A 266 24.09 40.59 22.63
CA LEU A 266 23.51 39.29 22.28
C LEU A 266 22.21 39.41 21.47
N THR A 267 21.33 40.30 21.91
CA THR A 267 19.98 40.51 21.31
C THR A 267 20.03 41.15 19.94
N ASN A 268 21.11 41.82 19.55
CA ASN A 268 21.26 42.43 18.23
C ASN A 268 21.85 41.47 17.18
N ARG A 269 22.15 40.22 17.58
CA ARG A 269 22.72 39.22 16.66
C ARG A 269 21.70 38.18 16.21
N PRO A 270 21.45 38.07 14.92
CA PRO A 270 20.56 37.04 14.39
C PRO A 270 20.92 35.59 14.81
N ALA A 271 22.25 35.35 15.00
CA ALA A 271 22.76 34.06 15.43
C ALA A 271 22.20 33.60 16.78
N PHE A 272 21.93 34.53 17.72
CA PHE A 272 21.31 34.20 19.01
C PHE A 272 19.89 33.63 18.84
N TYR A 273 19.09 34.28 18.01
CA TYR A 273 17.73 33.81 17.75
C TYR A 273 17.70 32.47 16.97
N ILE A 274 18.64 32.29 16.04
CA ILE A 274 18.81 31.02 15.31
C ILE A 274 19.17 29.90 16.32
N ALA A 275 20.12 30.14 17.21
CA ALA A 275 20.51 29.14 18.20
C ALA A 275 19.37 28.77 19.14
N LEU A 276 18.61 29.77 19.64
CA LEU A 276 17.44 29.55 20.49
C LEU A 276 16.34 28.79 19.76
N THR A 277 16.03 29.20 18.52
CA THR A 277 15.04 28.52 17.69
C THR A 277 15.43 27.06 17.41
N THR A 278 16.71 26.81 17.14
CA THR A 278 17.25 25.47 16.93
C THR A 278 17.05 24.58 18.15
N MET A 279 17.28 25.10 19.36
CA MET A 279 17.00 24.39 20.62
C MET A 279 15.54 24.07 20.79
N ILE A 280 14.64 25.04 20.52
CA ILE A 280 13.19 24.85 20.62
C ILE A 280 12.72 23.78 19.64
N ILE A 281 13.16 23.86 18.38
CA ILE A 281 12.84 22.84 17.35
C ILE A 281 13.36 21.46 17.79
N GLY A 282 14.58 21.39 18.33
CA GLY A 282 15.14 20.15 18.83
C GLY A 282 14.29 19.52 19.93
N MET A 283 13.86 20.31 20.90
CA MET A 283 12.97 19.85 21.97
C MET A 283 11.61 19.40 21.45
N GLN A 284 11.01 20.15 20.50
CA GLN A 284 9.74 19.79 19.88
C GLN A 284 9.84 18.46 19.11
N LEU A 285 10.90 18.26 18.34
CA LEU A 285 11.13 17.00 17.63
C LEU A 285 11.26 15.83 18.61
N PHE A 286 12.01 16.00 19.70
CA PHE A 286 12.18 14.98 20.73
C PHE A 286 10.82 14.58 21.35
N LEU A 287 10.03 15.57 21.78
CA LEU A 287 8.70 15.34 22.33
C LEU A 287 7.76 14.69 21.30
N THR A 288 7.81 15.11 20.03
CA THR A 288 7.04 14.49 18.94
C THR A 288 7.38 13.01 18.80
N GLY A 289 8.68 12.66 18.89
CA GLY A 289 9.11 11.26 18.86
C GLY A 289 8.54 10.43 20.00
N PHE A 290 8.50 10.97 21.19
CA PHE A 290 7.93 10.33 22.38
C PHE A 290 6.41 10.11 22.23
N VAL A 291 5.68 11.15 21.81
CA VAL A 291 4.24 11.04 21.56
C VAL A 291 3.93 10.03 20.45
N ALA A 292 4.68 10.07 19.35
CA ALA A 292 4.52 9.12 18.26
C ALA A 292 4.75 7.67 18.73
N GLU A 293 5.74 7.43 19.58
CA GLU A 293 5.99 6.10 20.17
C GLU A 293 4.81 5.62 21.03
N LEU A 294 4.21 6.51 21.84
CA LEU A 294 3.03 6.18 22.64
C LEU A 294 1.83 5.88 21.76
N VAL A 295 1.60 6.65 20.70
CA VAL A 295 0.49 6.43 19.75
C VAL A 295 0.65 5.08 19.04
N VAL A 296 1.85 4.75 18.58
CA VAL A 296 2.11 3.46 17.93
C VAL A 296 1.85 2.29 18.87
N ARG A 297 2.23 2.41 20.14
CA ARG A 297 1.98 1.36 21.14
C ARG A 297 0.51 1.16 21.47
N ASN A 298 -0.28 2.24 21.47
CA ASN A 298 -1.67 2.22 21.91
C ASN A 298 -2.69 2.14 20.77
N ALA A 299 -2.29 1.86 19.54
CA ALA A 299 -3.18 1.79 18.37
C ALA A 299 -3.54 0.34 17.97
N PRO A 300 -4.48 -0.35 18.69
CA PRO A 300 -4.78 -1.76 18.44
C PRO A 300 -5.61 -2.00 17.17
N GLU A 301 -6.34 -1.02 16.66
CA GLU A 301 -7.36 -1.25 15.61
C GLU A 301 -7.29 -0.19 14.48
N ARG A 302 -6.24 -0.24 13.64
CA ARG A 302 -6.11 0.69 12.50
C ARG A 302 -7.09 0.41 11.37
N ASN A 303 -7.58 -0.82 11.26
CA ASN A 303 -8.36 -1.30 10.11
C ASN A 303 -9.79 -1.68 10.50
N HIS A 304 -10.47 -0.85 11.25
CA HIS A 304 -11.89 -1.03 11.54
C HIS A 304 -12.74 -0.37 10.44
N TYR A 305 -13.27 -1.20 9.51
CA TYR A 305 -14.17 -0.75 8.44
C TYR A 305 -15.60 -1.13 8.77
N GLN A 306 -16.54 -0.20 8.52
CA GLN A 306 -17.96 -0.50 8.62
C GLN A 306 -18.39 -1.27 7.37
N ILE A 307 -18.57 -2.57 7.52
CA ILE A 307 -19.10 -3.45 6.50
C ILE A 307 -20.62 -3.37 6.58
N GLU A 308 -21.27 -3.09 5.46
CA GLU A 308 -22.73 -3.05 5.39
C GLU A 308 -23.30 -4.46 5.27
N GLU A 309 -22.69 -5.29 4.41
CA GLU A 309 -23.18 -6.62 4.10
C GLU A 309 -22.07 -7.56 3.64
N LYS A 310 -22.22 -8.85 3.94
CA LYS A 310 -21.39 -9.96 3.43
C LYS A 310 -22.31 -11.02 2.86
N ILE A 311 -22.00 -11.53 1.65
CA ILE A 311 -22.79 -12.52 0.96
C ILE A 311 -21.95 -13.77 0.64
N GLY A 312 -22.52 -14.95 0.83
CA GLY A 312 -21.86 -16.22 0.51
C GLY A 312 -20.87 -16.75 1.57
N TRP A 313 -21.03 -16.34 2.84
CA TRP A 313 -20.18 -16.74 3.97
C TRP A 313 -20.81 -17.85 4.80
#